data_1ad53314032c8e009bf9d61e447f1c74
#
_entry.id   1ad53314032c8e009bf9d61e447f1c74
#
_cell.length_a   1.000
_cell.length_b   1.000
_cell.length_c   1.000
_cell.angle_alpha   90.00
_cell.angle_beta   90.00
_cell.angle_gamma   90.00
#
_symmetry.space_group_name_H-M   'P 1'
#
loop_
_entity.id
_entity.type
_entity.pdbx_description
1 polymer ?
#
loop_
_entity_poly.entity_id
_entity_poly.type
_entity_poly.pdbx_seq_one_letter_code
_entity_poly.pdbx_strand_id
1 'polypeptide(L)'
;MSYLNVTNVSHSFGGRQILENVSFKLLRGEHVGLVGANGEGKSTFLNIVTGHVLPDEGKVEWPGKVTVGYLDQQSTLEKGMTIREVLRTAFDGMYAMEQQMLELYDKMGDASPEELDKMMNTVGEIQSKLEHSGFYSLDSKIEEFANGLGLGSIGLDKDVSELSGGQRSKVLLTKLLLQNSQILLLDEPTNYLDVEHIEWLTKFLQNYEHAFILISHDIPFLNKVVNVIYHLENCELTRYSGDYDKFQEMYAIYQSQKAAAYERQQQEVAKLEDFIARNKARVATTNMAKSRQRKLDKMEMIEKPHEKLKPTFKFTEARTPSRFIVEAKDLVLGYDSPLTRPVTFNLERGQKIAIRGVNGLGKTTLLKTILGIIPPVSGKVELGEFLEPGYFEQEEREKNENTALDDVWNEYPGLTNYEVRAALAGCGLTNEHITSKVFVLSGGEAAKVRLCKLMLKDVNWLVLDEPTNHLDVDAKDELKRALKEFKGSVLLVSHEPEFYEDWVDKVWNIEDWTTKII
;
A
#
# COMPACT_ATOMS: atom_id res chain seq x y z
N MET A 1 0.94 -28.04 -10.66
CA MET A 1 1.01 -27.33 -11.96
C MET A 1 1.28 -25.88 -11.71
N SER A 2 2.09 -25.26 -12.55
CA SER A 2 2.39 -23.82 -12.47
C SER A 2 1.27 -23.02 -13.12
N TYR A 3 0.83 -21.95 -12.48
CA TYR A 3 -0.13 -21.01 -13.05
C TYR A 3 0.54 -19.87 -13.80
N LEU A 4 1.74 -19.46 -13.36
CA LEU A 4 2.49 -18.38 -13.96
C LEU A 4 3.98 -18.73 -13.93
N ASN A 5 4.69 -18.51 -15.04
CA ASN A 5 6.14 -18.58 -15.12
C ASN A 5 6.66 -17.24 -15.68
N VAL A 6 7.54 -16.61 -14.95
CA VAL A 6 8.32 -15.47 -15.38
C VAL A 6 9.77 -15.90 -15.45
N THR A 7 10.43 -15.68 -16.59
CA THR A 7 11.79 -16.19 -16.83
C THR A 7 12.69 -15.06 -17.30
N ASN A 8 13.71 -14.75 -16.50
CA ASN A 8 14.78 -13.79 -16.78
C ASN A 8 14.26 -12.44 -17.28
N VAL A 9 13.22 -11.91 -16.62
CA VAL A 9 12.63 -10.62 -16.97
C VAL A 9 13.50 -9.49 -16.44
N SER A 10 13.83 -8.57 -17.35
CA SER A 10 14.50 -7.31 -17.06
C SER A 10 13.65 -6.16 -17.57
N HIS A 11 13.62 -5.04 -16.83
CA HIS A 11 12.88 -3.85 -17.21
C HIS A 11 13.49 -2.59 -16.60
N SER A 12 13.51 -1.51 -17.41
CA SER A 12 14.05 -0.21 -17.01
C SER A 12 13.12 0.94 -17.42
N PHE A 13 13.06 1.98 -16.58
CA PHE A 13 12.38 3.23 -16.90
C PHE A 13 13.38 4.36 -16.98
N GLY A 14 13.45 5.05 -18.14
CA GLY A 14 14.28 6.24 -18.31
C GLY A 14 15.77 6.01 -18.01
N GLY A 15 16.28 4.79 -18.23
CA GLY A 15 17.66 4.40 -17.93
C GLY A 15 17.91 3.89 -16.52
N ARG A 16 16.90 3.88 -15.65
CA ARG A 16 16.96 3.26 -14.33
C ARG A 16 16.51 1.80 -14.42
N GLN A 17 17.37 0.86 -14.03
CA GLN A 17 17.03 -0.55 -13.89
C GLN A 17 16.05 -0.74 -12.72
N ILE A 18 14.93 -1.40 -12.99
CA ILE A 18 13.90 -1.71 -11.98
C ILE A 18 13.89 -3.20 -11.67
N LEU A 19 14.01 -4.03 -12.71
CA LEU A 19 14.08 -5.49 -12.58
C LEU A 19 15.27 -5.99 -13.40
N GLU A 20 16.06 -6.91 -12.84
CA GLU A 20 17.21 -7.49 -13.50
C GLU A 20 17.19 -9.03 -13.39
N ASN A 21 17.07 -9.71 -14.52
CA ASN A 21 17.03 -11.19 -14.60
C ASN A 21 16.04 -11.86 -13.63
N VAL A 22 14.91 -11.20 -13.36
CA VAL A 22 13.91 -11.66 -12.40
C VAL A 22 13.24 -12.93 -12.93
N SER A 23 13.23 -13.97 -12.10
CA SER A 23 12.49 -15.20 -12.35
C SER A 23 11.51 -15.49 -11.23
N PHE A 24 10.26 -15.80 -11.60
CA PHE A 24 9.16 -15.99 -10.65
C PHE A 24 8.29 -17.17 -11.11
N LYS A 25 7.79 -17.92 -10.16
CA LYS A 25 6.88 -19.02 -10.43
C LYS A 25 5.76 -19.06 -9.41
N LEU A 26 4.51 -19.08 -9.89
CA LEU A 26 3.32 -19.25 -9.08
C LEU A 26 2.75 -20.64 -9.25
N LEU A 27 2.62 -21.37 -8.16
CA LEU A 27 2.02 -22.70 -8.14
C LEU A 27 0.55 -22.62 -7.67
N ARG A 28 -0.21 -23.66 -7.97
CA ARG A 28 -1.59 -23.77 -7.47
C ARG A 28 -1.61 -23.81 -5.94
N GLY A 29 -2.47 -23.00 -5.32
CA GLY A 29 -2.61 -22.91 -3.86
C GLY A 29 -1.46 -22.18 -3.17
N GLU A 30 -0.57 -21.52 -3.91
CA GLU A 30 0.40 -20.61 -3.31
C GLU A 30 -0.23 -19.24 -3.05
N HIS A 31 -0.12 -18.81 -1.82
CA HIS A 31 -0.49 -17.49 -1.34
C HIS A 31 0.79 -16.67 -1.19
N VAL A 32 1.11 -15.90 -2.22
CA VAL A 32 2.39 -15.20 -2.33
C VAL A 32 2.27 -13.78 -1.81
N GLY A 33 3.15 -13.40 -0.86
CA GLY A 33 3.43 -12.01 -0.51
C GLY A 33 4.61 -11.47 -1.31
N LEU A 34 4.41 -10.41 -2.08
CA LEU A 34 5.48 -9.68 -2.77
C LEU A 34 5.89 -8.49 -1.90
N VAL A 35 7.07 -8.58 -1.30
CA VAL A 35 7.57 -7.59 -0.34
C VAL A 35 8.85 -6.91 -0.86
N GLY A 36 9.12 -5.72 -0.36
CA GLY A 36 10.27 -4.89 -0.74
C GLY A 36 10.00 -3.43 -0.39
N ALA A 37 11.02 -2.58 -0.40
CA ALA A 37 10.86 -1.17 -0.12
C ALA A 37 9.99 -0.47 -1.19
N ASN A 38 9.49 0.72 -0.88
CA ASN A 38 8.78 1.53 -1.87
C ASN A 38 9.74 1.94 -2.99
N GLY A 39 9.24 1.94 -4.23
CA GLY A 39 10.06 2.25 -5.41
C GLY A 39 10.93 1.10 -5.95
N GLU A 40 10.98 -0.05 -5.30
CA GLU A 40 11.74 -1.25 -5.77
C GLU A 40 11.10 -1.95 -6.98
N GLY A 41 9.90 -1.54 -7.42
CA GLY A 41 9.29 -2.07 -8.64
C GLY A 41 8.23 -3.16 -8.41
N LYS A 42 7.66 -3.31 -7.21
CA LYS A 42 6.60 -4.30 -6.92
C LYS A 42 5.39 -4.17 -7.85
N SER A 43 4.81 -2.97 -7.95
CA SER A 43 3.67 -2.70 -8.85
C SER A 43 4.08 -2.80 -10.33
N THR A 44 5.33 -2.44 -10.68
CA THR A 44 5.87 -2.64 -12.03
C THR A 44 5.92 -4.12 -12.38
N PHE A 45 6.34 -4.98 -11.45
CA PHE A 45 6.33 -6.42 -11.65
C PHE A 45 4.91 -6.95 -11.91
N LEU A 46 3.90 -6.50 -11.13
CA LEU A 46 2.50 -6.86 -11.37
C LEU A 46 2.01 -6.37 -12.74
N ASN A 47 2.37 -5.15 -13.15
CA ASN A 47 2.01 -4.60 -14.47
C ASN A 47 2.67 -5.38 -15.62
N ILE A 48 3.87 -5.88 -15.44
CA ILE A 48 4.52 -6.77 -16.42
C ILE A 48 3.83 -8.12 -16.48
N VAL A 49 3.49 -8.69 -15.33
CA VAL A 49 2.79 -9.98 -15.24
C VAL A 49 1.41 -9.92 -15.88
N THR A 50 0.69 -8.79 -15.73
CA THR A 50 -0.64 -8.56 -16.34
C THR A 50 -0.57 -8.15 -17.81
N GLY A 51 0.63 -7.83 -18.33
CA GLY A 51 0.82 -7.39 -19.71
C GLY A 51 0.52 -5.90 -19.96
N HIS A 52 0.27 -5.11 -18.91
CA HIS A 52 0.12 -3.65 -19.03
C HIS A 52 1.44 -2.97 -19.39
N VAL A 53 2.56 -3.56 -18.97
CA VAL A 53 3.92 -3.12 -19.31
C VAL A 53 4.64 -4.30 -19.96
N LEU A 54 5.29 -4.07 -21.11
CA LEU A 54 6.12 -5.07 -21.75
C LEU A 54 7.52 -5.08 -21.10
N PRO A 55 8.08 -6.25 -20.76
CA PRO A 55 9.46 -6.33 -20.28
C PRO A 55 10.44 -5.99 -21.42
N ASP A 56 11.61 -5.44 -21.07
CA ASP A 56 12.68 -5.18 -22.05
C ASP A 56 13.33 -6.50 -22.48
N GLU A 57 13.48 -7.45 -21.56
CA GLU A 57 14.01 -8.79 -21.80
C GLU A 57 13.24 -9.83 -21.00
N GLY A 58 13.34 -11.10 -21.43
CA GLY A 58 12.70 -12.22 -20.74
C GLY A 58 11.32 -12.55 -21.25
N LYS A 59 10.59 -13.40 -20.51
CA LYS A 59 9.25 -13.90 -20.90
C LYS A 59 8.35 -14.05 -19.70
N VAL A 60 7.06 -13.73 -19.92
CA VAL A 60 5.94 -14.03 -19.01
C VAL A 60 5.04 -15.06 -19.70
N GLU A 61 4.84 -16.18 -19.08
CA GLU A 61 4.06 -17.30 -19.64
C GLU A 61 2.93 -17.70 -18.68
N TRP A 62 1.71 -17.77 -19.21
CA TRP A 62 0.53 -18.27 -18.53
C TRP A 62 0.19 -19.66 -19.09
N PRO A 63 0.63 -20.76 -18.46
CA PRO A 63 0.34 -22.10 -18.93
C PRO A 63 -1.15 -22.44 -18.82
N GLY A 64 -1.85 -22.41 -19.95
CA GLY A 64 -3.25 -22.75 -20.03
C GLY A 64 -4.20 -21.54 -19.99
N LYS A 65 -5.51 -21.83 -20.07
CA LYS A 65 -6.57 -20.80 -19.91
C LYS A 65 -6.82 -20.58 -18.42
N VAL A 66 -6.12 -19.61 -17.83
CA VAL A 66 -6.26 -19.24 -16.42
C VAL A 66 -7.01 -17.90 -16.34
N THR A 67 -7.98 -17.81 -15.45
CA THR A 67 -8.65 -16.54 -15.14
C THR A 67 -7.84 -15.77 -14.13
N VAL A 68 -7.47 -14.54 -14.49
CA VAL A 68 -6.68 -13.64 -13.64
C VAL A 68 -7.54 -12.44 -13.29
N GLY A 69 -7.69 -12.18 -12.01
CA GLY A 69 -8.28 -10.96 -11.50
C GLY A 69 -7.18 -10.02 -11.00
N TYR A 70 -7.19 -8.77 -11.44
CA TYR A 70 -6.24 -7.75 -11.03
C TYR A 70 -6.95 -6.52 -10.48
N LEU A 71 -6.56 -6.11 -9.28
CA LEU A 71 -7.02 -4.87 -8.69
C LEU A 71 -6.18 -3.72 -9.24
N ASP A 72 -6.65 -3.13 -10.35
CA ASP A 72 -6.03 -1.94 -10.91
C ASP A 72 -6.57 -0.69 -10.19
N GLN A 73 -5.69 0.04 -9.53
CA GLN A 73 -6.04 1.30 -8.86
C GLN A 73 -6.46 2.41 -9.83
N GLN A 74 -6.15 2.28 -11.13
CA GLN A 74 -6.51 3.24 -12.18
C GLN A 74 -7.82 2.87 -12.90
N SER A 75 -8.44 1.75 -12.57
CA SER A 75 -9.71 1.33 -13.17
C SER A 75 -10.79 2.40 -12.96
N THR A 76 -11.35 2.89 -14.05
CA THR A 76 -12.44 3.87 -14.03
C THR A 76 -13.79 3.16 -13.98
N LEU A 77 -14.61 3.53 -13.01
CA LEU A 77 -16.00 3.10 -12.96
C LEU A 77 -16.83 3.91 -13.96
N GLU A 78 -17.73 3.25 -14.69
CA GLU A 78 -18.62 3.92 -15.63
C GLU A 78 -19.61 4.82 -14.88
N LYS A 79 -19.69 6.08 -15.30
CA LYS A 79 -20.61 7.06 -14.71
C LYS A 79 -22.07 6.69 -15.02
N GLY A 80 -22.94 6.86 -14.04
CA GLY A 80 -24.36 6.59 -14.17
C GLY A 80 -24.78 5.17 -13.81
N MET A 81 -23.82 4.32 -13.36
CA MET A 81 -24.13 3.00 -12.80
C MET A 81 -24.22 3.08 -11.27
N THR A 82 -25.12 2.29 -10.71
CA THR A 82 -25.17 2.07 -9.25
C THR A 82 -24.08 1.08 -8.81
N ILE A 83 -23.74 1.09 -7.51
CA ILE A 83 -22.79 0.10 -6.95
C ILE A 83 -23.27 -1.33 -7.26
N ARG A 84 -24.56 -1.62 -7.11
CA ARG A 84 -25.16 -2.94 -7.40
C ARG A 84 -24.95 -3.35 -8.85
N GLU A 85 -25.17 -2.46 -9.79
CA GLU A 85 -24.97 -2.73 -11.22
C GLU A 85 -23.51 -3.01 -11.53
N VAL A 86 -22.57 -2.24 -10.96
CA VAL A 86 -21.13 -2.49 -11.11
C VAL A 86 -20.74 -3.87 -10.55
N LEU A 87 -21.27 -4.27 -9.40
CA LEU A 87 -20.97 -5.58 -8.81
C LEU A 87 -21.56 -6.73 -9.63
N ARG A 88 -22.74 -6.54 -10.23
CA ARG A 88 -23.37 -7.51 -11.14
C ARG A 88 -22.52 -7.77 -12.39
N THR A 89 -21.75 -6.79 -12.87
CA THR A 89 -20.85 -7.01 -14.02
C THR A 89 -19.76 -8.07 -13.75
N ALA A 90 -19.51 -8.44 -12.50
CA ALA A 90 -18.64 -9.59 -12.19
C ALA A 90 -19.17 -10.91 -12.75
N PHE A 91 -20.46 -10.97 -13.07
CA PHE A 91 -21.21 -12.14 -13.52
C PHE A 91 -21.80 -12.00 -14.93
N ASP A 92 -21.30 -11.05 -15.74
CA ASP A 92 -21.83 -10.79 -17.10
C ASP A 92 -21.96 -12.05 -17.96
N GLY A 93 -20.99 -12.98 -17.83
CA GLY A 93 -21.08 -14.25 -18.54
C GLY A 93 -22.28 -15.13 -18.14
N MET A 94 -22.72 -15.06 -16.89
CA MET A 94 -23.91 -15.79 -16.41
C MET A 94 -25.19 -15.11 -16.85
N TYR A 95 -25.25 -13.77 -16.78
CA TYR A 95 -26.38 -13.00 -17.30
C TYR A 95 -26.54 -13.16 -18.82
N ALA A 96 -25.43 -13.22 -19.57
CA ALA A 96 -25.45 -13.50 -20.99
C ALA A 96 -26.01 -14.90 -21.30
N MET A 97 -25.67 -15.92 -20.50
CA MET A 97 -26.26 -17.27 -20.64
C MET A 97 -27.73 -17.29 -20.31
N GLU A 98 -28.18 -16.56 -19.28
CA GLU A 98 -29.62 -16.41 -18.97
C GLU A 98 -30.34 -15.75 -20.12
N GLN A 99 -29.80 -14.65 -20.66
CA GLN A 99 -30.39 -13.95 -21.80
C GLN A 99 -30.52 -14.88 -23.01
N GLN A 100 -29.48 -15.66 -23.31
CA GLN A 100 -29.50 -16.65 -24.38
C GLN A 100 -30.59 -17.72 -24.15
N MET A 101 -30.77 -18.14 -22.89
CA MET A 101 -31.83 -19.10 -22.53
C MET A 101 -33.24 -18.51 -22.78
N LEU A 102 -33.45 -17.25 -22.38
CA LEU A 102 -34.72 -16.54 -22.62
C LEU A 102 -35.02 -16.38 -24.12
N GLU A 103 -33.99 -15.98 -24.91
CA GLU A 103 -34.16 -15.88 -26.38
C GLU A 103 -34.49 -17.23 -27.04
N LEU A 104 -33.94 -18.34 -26.52
CA LEU A 104 -34.30 -19.68 -27.01
C LEU A 104 -35.73 -20.03 -26.66
N TYR A 105 -36.21 -19.69 -25.45
CA TYR A 105 -37.62 -19.89 -25.09
C TYR A 105 -38.56 -19.13 -26.00
N ASP A 106 -38.27 -17.88 -26.33
CA ASP A 106 -39.08 -17.07 -27.23
C ASP A 106 -39.15 -17.67 -28.65
N LYS A 107 -38.02 -18.24 -29.13
CA LYS A 107 -37.95 -18.87 -30.46
C LYS A 107 -38.61 -20.25 -30.54
N MET A 108 -38.82 -20.93 -29.39
CA MET A 108 -39.45 -22.27 -29.37
C MET A 108 -40.89 -22.26 -29.84
N GLY A 109 -41.60 -21.12 -29.74
CA GLY A 109 -43.00 -21.00 -30.17
C GLY A 109 -43.23 -21.21 -31.68
N ASP A 110 -42.23 -20.88 -32.51
CA ASP A 110 -42.31 -20.93 -33.97
C ASP A 110 -41.41 -22.02 -34.59
N ALA A 111 -40.78 -22.88 -33.76
CA ALA A 111 -39.78 -23.85 -34.19
C ALA A 111 -40.39 -25.16 -34.73
N SER A 112 -39.74 -25.79 -35.71
CA SER A 112 -40.05 -27.15 -36.15
C SER A 112 -39.72 -28.18 -35.05
N PRO A 113 -40.35 -29.41 -35.09
CA PRO A 113 -40.11 -30.42 -34.05
C PRO A 113 -38.62 -30.81 -33.85
N GLU A 114 -37.81 -30.84 -34.93
CA GLU A 114 -36.41 -31.14 -34.85
C GLU A 114 -35.57 -29.98 -34.28
N GLU A 115 -35.95 -28.74 -34.54
CA GLU A 115 -35.32 -27.54 -33.98
C GLU A 115 -35.70 -27.36 -32.52
N LEU A 116 -36.94 -27.66 -32.16
CA LEU A 116 -37.45 -27.63 -30.80
C LEU A 116 -36.63 -28.55 -29.87
N ASP A 117 -36.34 -29.79 -30.32
CA ASP A 117 -35.57 -30.78 -29.56
C ASP A 117 -34.13 -30.29 -29.31
N LYS A 118 -33.48 -29.68 -30.31
CA LYS A 118 -32.15 -29.06 -30.17
C LYS A 118 -32.16 -27.87 -29.21
N MET A 119 -33.16 -26.99 -29.31
CA MET A 119 -33.30 -25.83 -28.42
C MET A 119 -33.54 -26.27 -26.98
N MET A 120 -34.41 -27.28 -26.74
CA MET A 120 -34.66 -27.83 -25.41
C MET A 120 -33.39 -28.42 -24.78
N ASN A 121 -32.58 -29.15 -25.54
CA ASN A 121 -31.30 -29.67 -25.05
C ASN A 121 -30.34 -28.53 -24.68
N THR A 122 -30.23 -27.51 -25.53
CA THR A 122 -29.36 -26.33 -25.27
C THR A 122 -29.82 -25.57 -24.02
N VAL A 123 -31.12 -25.35 -23.86
CA VAL A 123 -31.70 -24.71 -22.67
C VAL A 123 -31.42 -25.52 -21.42
N GLY A 124 -31.60 -26.86 -21.49
CA GLY A 124 -31.27 -27.75 -20.37
C GLY A 124 -29.78 -27.67 -19.95
N GLU A 125 -28.87 -27.59 -20.93
CA GLU A 125 -27.43 -27.40 -20.65
C GLU A 125 -27.13 -26.05 -19.99
N ILE A 126 -27.76 -24.96 -20.51
CA ILE A 126 -27.59 -23.61 -19.95
C ILE A 126 -28.17 -23.58 -18.54
N GLN A 127 -29.37 -24.07 -18.32
CA GLN A 127 -30.01 -24.11 -17.02
C GLN A 127 -29.17 -24.87 -16.00
N SER A 128 -28.69 -26.06 -16.37
CA SER A 128 -27.81 -26.85 -15.52
C SER A 128 -26.51 -26.10 -15.14
N LYS A 129 -25.90 -25.38 -16.08
CA LYS A 129 -24.74 -24.54 -15.83
C LYS A 129 -25.06 -23.40 -14.88
N LEU A 130 -26.18 -22.70 -15.06
CA LEU A 130 -26.62 -21.60 -14.19
C LEU A 130 -26.91 -22.09 -12.76
N GLU A 131 -27.58 -23.24 -12.61
CA GLU A 131 -27.86 -23.86 -11.30
C GLU A 131 -26.58 -24.25 -10.57
N HIS A 132 -25.64 -24.92 -11.25
CA HIS A 132 -24.37 -25.32 -10.65
C HIS A 132 -23.45 -24.13 -10.32
N SER A 133 -23.55 -23.02 -11.03
CA SER A 133 -22.79 -21.80 -10.75
C SER A 133 -23.38 -20.95 -9.63
N GLY A 134 -24.55 -21.31 -9.09
CA GLY A 134 -25.22 -20.55 -8.04
C GLY A 134 -25.86 -19.24 -8.53
N PHE A 135 -26.21 -19.14 -9.81
CA PHE A 135 -26.76 -17.93 -10.43
C PHE A 135 -27.94 -17.32 -9.65
N TYR A 136 -28.87 -18.17 -9.19
CA TYR A 136 -30.07 -17.70 -8.49
C TYR A 136 -29.81 -17.16 -7.07
N SER A 137 -28.57 -17.28 -6.54
CA SER A 137 -28.16 -16.74 -5.26
C SER A 137 -27.18 -15.56 -5.38
N LEU A 138 -26.94 -15.06 -6.61
CA LEU A 138 -25.94 -14.01 -6.86
C LEU A 138 -26.22 -12.71 -6.11
N ASP A 139 -27.48 -12.27 -6.03
CA ASP A 139 -27.81 -11.04 -5.30
C ASP A 139 -27.49 -11.15 -3.80
N SER A 140 -27.78 -12.30 -3.19
CA SER A 140 -27.40 -12.56 -1.79
C SER A 140 -25.89 -12.57 -1.61
N LYS A 141 -25.14 -13.16 -2.56
CA LYS A 141 -23.67 -13.16 -2.55
C LYS A 141 -23.10 -11.76 -2.72
N ILE A 142 -23.68 -10.95 -3.60
CA ILE A 142 -23.30 -9.54 -3.77
C ILE A 142 -23.49 -8.77 -2.46
N GLU A 143 -24.64 -8.98 -1.79
CA GLU A 143 -24.91 -8.31 -0.49
C GLU A 143 -23.96 -8.78 0.62
N GLU A 144 -23.63 -10.07 0.69
CA GLU A 144 -22.67 -10.62 1.64
C GLU A 144 -21.29 -9.97 1.47
N PHE A 145 -20.76 -9.94 0.25
CA PHE A 145 -19.45 -9.35 -0.05
C PHE A 145 -19.45 -7.83 0.14
N ALA A 146 -20.51 -7.17 -0.28
CA ALA A 146 -20.67 -5.74 -0.10
C ALA A 146 -20.70 -5.35 1.39
N ASN A 147 -21.42 -6.11 2.22
CA ASN A 147 -21.42 -5.90 3.67
C ASN A 147 -20.06 -6.20 4.29
N GLY A 148 -19.41 -7.31 3.87
CA GLY A 148 -18.09 -7.69 4.33
C GLY A 148 -17.00 -6.62 4.08
N LEU A 149 -17.13 -5.83 3.03
CA LEU A 149 -16.20 -4.74 2.69
C LEU A 149 -16.77 -3.32 2.97
N GLY A 150 -17.90 -3.23 3.69
CA GLY A 150 -18.45 -1.98 4.19
C GLY A 150 -19.19 -1.13 3.16
N LEU A 151 -19.62 -1.72 2.03
CA LEU A 151 -20.44 -1.03 1.05
C LEU A 151 -21.91 -0.95 1.44
N GLY A 152 -22.38 -1.83 2.33
CA GLY A 152 -23.77 -1.84 2.81
C GLY A 152 -24.17 -0.52 3.48
N SER A 153 -23.26 0.09 4.26
CA SER A 153 -23.47 1.38 4.92
C SER A 153 -23.57 2.56 3.94
N ILE A 154 -23.02 2.42 2.73
CA ILE A 154 -23.04 3.45 1.67
C ILE A 154 -24.36 3.42 0.90
N GLY A 155 -24.99 2.24 0.80
CA GLY A 155 -26.17 1.95 0.01
C GLY A 155 -25.81 1.50 -1.41
N LEU A 156 -26.25 0.29 -1.78
CA LEU A 156 -25.89 -0.34 -3.08
C LEU A 156 -26.53 0.35 -4.30
N ASP A 157 -27.56 1.14 -4.09
CA ASP A 157 -28.28 1.85 -5.16
C ASP A 157 -27.72 3.25 -5.44
N LYS A 158 -26.61 3.61 -4.76
CA LYS A 158 -25.91 4.88 -4.96
C LYS A 158 -25.09 4.87 -6.24
N ASP A 159 -25.08 6.00 -6.98
CA ASP A 159 -24.28 6.19 -8.20
C ASP A 159 -22.78 6.20 -7.86
N VAL A 160 -21.99 5.44 -8.62
CA VAL A 160 -20.54 5.33 -8.41
C VAL A 160 -19.78 6.64 -8.69
N SER A 161 -20.37 7.57 -9.42
CA SER A 161 -19.78 8.89 -9.67
C SER A 161 -19.70 9.77 -8.41
N GLU A 162 -20.60 9.52 -7.45
CA GLU A 162 -20.68 10.24 -6.17
C GLU A 162 -19.73 9.68 -5.09
N LEU A 163 -19.03 8.59 -5.39
CA LEU A 163 -18.18 7.90 -4.43
C LEU A 163 -16.83 8.61 -4.27
N SER A 164 -16.32 8.64 -3.04
CA SER A 164 -14.93 9.01 -2.76
C SER A 164 -13.94 8.01 -3.37
N GLY A 165 -12.67 8.39 -3.53
CA GLY A 165 -11.63 7.51 -4.05
C GLY A 165 -11.54 6.18 -3.29
N GLY A 166 -11.55 6.22 -1.95
CA GLY A 166 -11.51 5.01 -1.13
C GLY A 166 -12.77 4.13 -1.27
N GLN A 167 -13.96 4.75 -1.42
CA GLN A 167 -15.20 4.01 -1.67
C GLN A 167 -15.17 3.33 -3.05
N ARG A 168 -14.63 3.99 -4.08
CA ARG A 168 -14.43 3.38 -5.40
C ARG A 168 -13.50 2.19 -5.35
N SER A 169 -12.39 2.30 -4.60
CA SER A 169 -11.45 1.17 -4.40
C SER A 169 -12.14 -0.02 -3.72
N LYS A 170 -13.01 0.21 -2.72
CA LYS A 170 -13.82 -0.85 -2.09
C LYS A 170 -14.77 -1.53 -3.09
N VAL A 171 -15.42 -0.78 -3.98
CA VAL A 171 -16.30 -1.35 -5.02
C VAL A 171 -15.48 -2.21 -6.00
N LEU A 172 -14.33 -1.73 -6.46
CA LEU A 172 -13.47 -2.48 -7.36
C LEU A 172 -12.93 -3.76 -6.72
N LEU A 173 -12.51 -3.70 -5.46
CA LEU A 173 -12.08 -4.88 -4.70
C LEU A 173 -13.23 -5.88 -4.56
N THR A 174 -14.42 -5.42 -4.17
CA THR A 174 -15.60 -6.30 -4.05
C THR A 174 -15.93 -7.00 -5.37
N LYS A 175 -15.95 -6.25 -6.48
CA LYS A 175 -16.15 -6.80 -7.82
C LYS A 175 -15.11 -7.87 -8.16
N LEU A 176 -13.84 -7.59 -7.88
CA LEU A 176 -12.74 -8.52 -8.13
C LEU A 176 -12.90 -9.84 -7.36
N LEU A 177 -13.24 -9.76 -6.07
CA LEU A 177 -13.41 -10.95 -5.23
C LEU A 177 -14.64 -11.78 -5.65
N LEU A 178 -15.72 -11.12 -6.12
CA LEU A 178 -16.92 -11.78 -6.65
C LEU A 178 -16.63 -12.59 -7.92
N GLN A 179 -15.66 -12.17 -8.75
CA GLN A 179 -15.28 -12.88 -9.99
C GLN A 179 -14.70 -14.28 -9.75
N ASN A 180 -14.25 -14.57 -8.52
CA ASN A 180 -13.67 -15.86 -8.12
C ASN A 180 -12.62 -16.40 -9.11
N SER A 181 -11.68 -15.55 -9.50
CA SER A 181 -10.64 -15.84 -10.49
C SER A 181 -9.66 -16.89 -9.95
N GLN A 182 -9.05 -17.71 -10.82
CA GLN A 182 -8.05 -18.71 -10.42
C GLN A 182 -6.76 -18.10 -9.88
N ILE A 183 -6.51 -16.83 -10.19
CA ILE A 183 -5.40 -16.06 -9.64
C ILE A 183 -5.91 -14.67 -9.31
N LEU A 184 -5.62 -14.21 -8.09
CA LEU A 184 -5.83 -12.82 -7.68
C LEU A 184 -4.49 -12.09 -7.58
N LEU A 185 -4.44 -10.90 -8.16
CA LEU A 185 -3.34 -9.96 -8.03
C LEU A 185 -3.85 -8.75 -7.25
N LEU A 186 -3.34 -8.58 -6.03
CA LEU A 186 -3.82 -7.59 -5.07
C LEU A 186 -2.68 -6.64 -4.72
N ASP A 187 -2.82 -5.36 -5.09
CA ASP A 187 -1.88 -4.30 -4.74
C ASP A 187 -2.50 -3.42 -3.66
N GLU A 188 -1.99 -3.52 -2.42
CA GLU A 188 -2.42 -2.78 -1.24
C GLU A 188 -3.95 -2.84 -0.99
N PRO A 189 -4.57 -4.03 -0.90
CA PRO A 189 -6.02 -4.16 -0.79
C PRO A 189 -6.59 -3.70 0.56
N THR A 190 -5.75 -3.58 1.58
CA THR A 190 -6.13 -3.10 2.92
C THR A 190 -6.25 -1.58 3.00
N ASN A 191 -5.73 -0.85 2.03
CA ASN A 191 -5.88 0.59 1.97
C ASN A 191 -7.37 0.95 1.91
N TYR A 192 -7.78 1.91 2.74
CA TYR A 192 -9.17 2.37 2.87
C TYR A 192 -10.14 1.39 3.53
N LEU A 193 -9.68 0.22 4.01
CA LEU A 193 -10.49 -0.71 4.80
C LEU A 193 -10.34 -0.41 6.30
N ASP A 194 -11.44 -0.57 7.02
CA ASP A 194 -11.45 -0.51 8.48
C ASP A 194 -11.06 -1.89 9.04
N VAL A 195 -10.69 -1.95 10.31
CA VAL A 195 -10.21 -3.18 10.97
C VAL A 195 -11.18 -4.36 10.77
N GLU A 196 -12.48 -4.14 10.90
CA GLU A 196 -13.51 -5.16 10.71
C GLU A 196 -13.51 -5.73 9.28
N HIS A 197 -13.35 -4.86 8.29
CA HIS A 197 -13.32 -5.26 6.88
C HIS A 197 -12.00 -5.93 6.49
N ILE A 198 -10.88 -5.55 7.13
CA ILE A 198 -9.60 -6.25 7.01
C ILE A 198 -9.71 -7.67 7.58
N GLU A 199 -10.39 -7.84 8.72
CA GLU A 199 -10.62 -9.17 9.28
C GLU A 199 -11.48 -10.06 8.37
N TRP A 200 -12.51 -9.49 7.76
CA TRP A 200 -13.34 -10.20 6.79
C TRP A 200 -12.50 -10.63 5.57
N LEU A 201 -11.73 -9.70 4.99
CA LEU A 201 -10.84 -9.98 3.85
C LEU A 201 -9.79 -11.05 4.22
N THR A 202 -9.24 -10.99 5.44
CA THR A 202 -8.30 -11.99 5.96
C THR A 202 -8.92 -13.38 5.93
N LYS A 203 -10.13 -13.54 6.48
CA LYS A 203 -10.85 -14.82 6.50
C LYS A 203 -11.15 -15.32 5.09
N PHE A 204 -11.53 -14.41 4.19
CA PHE A 204 -11.78 -14.76 2.79
C PHE A 204 -10.51 -15.29 2.11
N LEU A 205 -9.37 -14.60 2.23
CA LEU A 205 -8.10 -15.00 1.61
C LEU A 205 -7.49 -16.25 2.24
N GLN A 206 -7.66 -16.48 3.54
CA GLN A 206 -7.24 -17.73 4.20
C GLN A 206 -7.96 -18.95 3.63
N ASN A 207 -9.21 -18.81 3.25
CA ASN A 207 -10.04 -19.88 2.67
C ASN A 207 -10.02 -19.91 1.15
N TYR A 208 -9.19 -19.08 0.50
CA TYR A 208 -9.14 -19.01 -0.94
C TYR A 208 -8.44 -20.25 -1.52
N GLU A 209 -9.17 -21.06 -2.28
CA GLU A 209 -8.66 -22.36 -2.79
C GLU A 209 -7.62 -22.23 -3.93
N HIS A 210 -7.54 -21.05 -4.52
CA HIS A 210 -6.68 -20.79 -5.67
C HIS A 210 -5.39 -20.06 -5.24
N ALA A 211 -4.68 -19.45 -6.17
CA ALA A 211 -3.46 -18.73 -5.88
C ALA A 211 -3.68 -17.22 -5.89
N PHE A 212 -2.86 -16.50 -5.12
CA PHE A 212 -2.82 -15.05 -5.24
C PHE A 212 -1.40 -14.50 -5.08
N ILE A 213 -1.20 -13.28 -5.61
CA ILE A 213 -0.03 -12.44 -5.33
C ILE A 213 -0.55 -11.19 -4.63
N LEU A 214 -0.01 -10.92 -3.45
CA LEU A 214 -0.41 -9.85 -2.57
C LEU A 214 0.77 -8.91 -2.30
N ILE A 215 0.60 -7.64 -2.57
CA ILE A 215 1.47 -6.58 -2.07
C ILE A 215 0.72 -5.93 -0.90
N SER A 216 1.35 -5.85 0.27
CA SER A 216 0.81 -5.12 1.42
C SER A 216 1.92 -4.69 2.37
N HIS A 217 1.71 -3.56 3.03
CA HIS A 217 2.54 -3.05 4.13
C HIS A 217 1.93 -3.35 5.51
N ASP A 218 0.80 -4.05 5.55
CA ASP A 218 0.17 -4.56 6.77
C ASP A 218 0.74 -5.93 7.12
N ILE A 219 1.74 -5.94 8.02
CA ILE A 219 2.44 -7.17 8.42
C ILE A 219 1.51 -8.18 9.10
N PRO A 220 0.65 -7.81 10.08
CA PRO A 220 -0.31 -8.71 10.69
C PRO A 220 -1.24 -9.38 9.68
N PHE A 221 -1.67 -8.63 8.66
CA PHE A 221 -2.47 -9.16 7.57
C PHE A 221 -1.67 -10.14 6.71
N LEU A 222 -0.44 -9.77 6.28
CA LEU A 222 0.45 -10.65 5.51
C LEU A 222 0.69 -11.97 6.22
N ASN A 223 1.06 -11.95 7.51
CA ASN A 223 1.35 -13.14 8.29
C ASN A 223 0.18 -14.13 8.37
N LYS A 224 -1.04 -13.61 8.31
CA LYS A 224 -2.24 -14.46 8.39
C LYS A 224 -2.61 -15.12 7.06
N VAL A 225 -2.24 -14.53 5.91
CA VAL A 225 -2.78 -14.94 4.62
C VAL A 225 -1.75 -15.51 3.65
N VAL A 226 -0.43 -15.25 3.83
CA VAL A 226 0.60 -15.72 2.90
C VAL A 226 1.31 -16.98 3.41
N ASN A 227 1.78 -17.81 2.48
CA ASN A 227 2.58 -19.01 2.76
C ASN A 227 3.93 -19.02 1.99
N VAL A 228 4.14 -18.05 1.12
CA VAL A 228 5.37 -17.82 0.38
C VAL A 228 5.63 -16.32 0.30
N ILE A 229 6.87 -15.91 0.52
CA ILE A 229 7.31 -14.53 0.33
C ILE A 229 8.27 -14.47 -0.86
N TYR A 230 8.04 -13.52 -1.74
CA TYR A 230 9.02 -13.07 -2.72
C TYR A 230 9.50 -11.68 -2.33
N HIS A 231 10.78 -11.56 -2.07
CA HIS A 231 11.43 -10.30 -1.68
C HIS A 231 12.11 -9.68 -2.89
N LEU A 232 11.65 -8.50 -3.28
CA LEU A 232 12.24 -7.68 -4.34
C LEU A 232 13.19 -6.68 -3.69
N GLU A 233 14.47 -6.79 -4.00
CA GLU A 233 15.53 -5.92 -3.49
C GLU A 233 16.65 -5.79 -4.50
N ASN A 234 17.17 -4.59 -4.73
CA ASN A 234 18.26 -4.31 -5.68
C ASN A 234 17.99 -4.90 -7.08
N CYS A 235 16.78 -4.71 -7.60
CA CYS A 235 16.32 -5.24 -8.89
C CYS A 235 16.22 -6.78 -8.99
N GLU A 236 16.54 -7.52 -7.93
CA GLU A 236 16.50 -8.98 -7.86
C GLU A 236 15.30 -9.47 -7.04
N LEU A 237 14.78 -10.64 -7.41
CA LEU A 237 13.64 -11.27 -6.75
C LEU A 237 14.07 -12.60 -6.10
N THR A 238 13.97 -12.67 -4.78
CA THR A 238 14.35 -13.86 -4.01
C THR A 238 13.12 -14.49 -3.34
N ARG A 239 12.97 -15.82 -3.44
CA ARG A 239 11.86 -16.59 -2.89
C ARG A 239 12.20 -17.15 -1.50
N TYR A 240 11.29 -16.93 -0.53
CA TYR A 240 11.33 -17.50 0.81
C TYR A 240 10.06 -18.31 1.07
N SER A 241 10.18 -19.47 1.71
CA SER A 241 9.03 -20.29 2.08
C SER A 241 8.61 -20.00 3.52
N GLY A 242 7.34 -19.72 3.71
CA GLY A 242 6.76 -19.38 5.02
C GLY A 242 6.04 -18.04 4.99
N ASP A 243 5.66 -17.58 6.18
CA ASP A 243 5.06 -16.29 6.45
C ASP A 243 6.11 -15.17 6.51
N TYR A 244 5.66 -13.95 6.80
CA TYR A 244 6.53 -12.78 6.86
C TYR A 244 7.54 -12.85 8.02
N ASP A 245 7.17 -13.39 9.18
CA ASP A 245 8.06 -13.49 10.34
C ASP A 245 9.22 -14.46 10.05
N LYS A 246 8.93 -15.61 9.47
CA LYS A 246 9.96 -16.54 8.98
C LYS A 246 10.88 -15.91 7.93
N PHE A 247 10.30 -15.16 6.99
CA PHE A 247 11.09 -14.41 6.03
C PHE A 247 12.07 -13.47 6.73
N GLN A 248 11.63 -12.69 7.72
CA GLN A 248 12.48 -11.76 8.47
C GLN A 248 13.66 -12.47 9.15
N GLU A 249 13.41 -13.60 9.80
CA GLU A 249 14.46 -14.42 10.42
C GLU A 249 15.49 -14.90 9.38
N MET A 250 15.02 -15.46 8.28
CA MET A 250 15.89 -15.98 7.21
C MET A 250 16.67 -14.85 6.53
N TYR A 251 16.03 -13.71 6.31
CA TYR A 251 16.65 -12.54 5.71
C TYR A 251 17.74 -11.95 6.61
N ALA A 252 17.49 -11.84 7.92
CA ALA A 252 18.51 -11.38 8.88
C ALA A 252 19.75 -12.29 8.90
N ILE A 253 19.55 -13.62 8.86
CA ILE A 253 20.65 -14.59 8.75
C ILE A 253 21.42 -14.41 7.44
N TYR A 254 20.71 -14.27 6.31
CA TYR A 254 21.32 -14.07 4.98
C TYR A 254 22.15 -12.77 4.95
N GLN A 255 21.62 -11.66 5.46
CA GLN A 255 22.34 -10.38 5.53
C GLN A 255 23.60 -10.48 6.40
N SER A 256 23.52 -11.15 7.55
CA SER A 256 24.67 -11.39 8.42
C SER A 256 25.76 -12.22 7.71
N GLN A 257 25.37 -13.27 6.99
CA GLN A 257 26.29 -14.10 6.22
C GLN A 257 26.95 -13.32 5.07
N LYS A 258 26.16 -12.50 4.34
CA LYS A 258 26.66 -11.65 3.24
C LYS A 258 27.65 -10.61 3.76
N ALA A 259 27.38 -9.98 4.89
CA ALA A 259 28.26 -9.02 5.55
C ALA A 259 29.60 -9.69 5.98
N ALA A 260 29.53 -10.85 6.63
CA ALA A 260 30.70 -11.60 7.03
C ALA A 260 31.54 -12.09 5.83
N ALA A 261 30.89 -12.50 4.74
CA ALA A 261 31.56 -12.88 3.50
C ALA A 261 32.28 -11.70 2.85
N TYR A 262 31.63 -10.52 2.80
CA TYR A 262 32.22 -9.28 2.32
C TYR A 262 33.46 -8.89 3.13
N GLU A 263 33.36 -8.87 4.46
CA GLU A 263 34.50 -8.54 5.34
C GLU A 263 35.69 -9.49 5.13
N ARG A 264 35.44 -10.80 5.04
CA ARG A 264 36.48 -11.79 4.76
C ARG A 264 37.15 -11.54 3.41
N GLN A 265 36.37 -11.25 2.37
CA GLN A 265 36.89 -10.94 1.06
C GLN A 265 37.72 -9.66 1.07
N GLN A 266 37.24 -8.58 1.74
CA GLN A 266 38.00 -7.33 1.88
C GLN A 266 39.34 -7.53 2.59
N GLN A 267 39.39 -8.37 3.64
CA GLN A 267 40.64 -8.73 4.31
C GLN A 267 41.57 -9.52 3.38
N GLU A 268 41.05 -10.40 2.55
CA GLU A 268 41.85 -11.14 1.57
C GLU A 268 42.40 -10.22 0.47
N VAL A 269 41.56 -9.33 -0.06
CA VAL A 269 41.94 -8.29 -1.03
C VAL A 269 43.06 -7.42 -0.47
N ALA A 270 42.88 -6.85 0.73
CA ALA A 270 43.89 -6.02 1.39
C ALA A 270 45.23 -6.76 1.58
N LYS A 271 45.21 -8.06 1.96
CA LYS A 271 46.42 -8.86 2.08
C LYS A 271 47.11 -9.11 0.73
N LEU A 272 46.34 -9.33 -0.34
CA LEU A 272 46.86 -9.49 -1.68
C LEU A 272 47.48 -8.20 -2.22
N GLU A 273 46.82 -7.07 -2.04
CA GLU A 273 47.30 -5.75 -2.45
C GLU A 273 48.59 -5.35 -1.69
N ASP A 274 48.64 -5.53 -0.36
CA ASP A 274 49.83 -5.29 0.42
C ASP A 274 51.01 -6.16 -0.03
N PHE A 275 50.77 -7.45 -0.26
CA PHE A 275 51.82 -8.34 -0.80
C PHE A 275 52.29 -7.88 -2.17
N ILE A 276 51.40 -7.51 -3.09
CA ILE A 276 51.73 -7.04 -4.43
C ILE A 276 52.55 -5.73 -4.33
N ALA A 277 52.12 -4.79 -3.52
CA ALA A 277 52.79 -3.51 -3.31
C ALA A 277 54.25 -3.69 -2.82
N ARG A 278 54.48 -4.59 -1.83
CA ARG A 278 55.81 -4.85 -1.27
C ARG A 278 56.72 -5.63 -2.19
N ASN A 279 56.19 -6.44 -3.11
CA ASN A 279 56.98 -7.38 -3.91
C ASN A 279 57.05 -7.03 -5.41
N LYS A 280 56.29 -6.06 -5.92
CA LYS A 280 56.25 -5.66 -7.31
C LYS A 280 57.59 -5.14 -7.83
N ALA A 281 58.35 -4.42 -7.00
CA ALA A 281 59.62 -3.80 -7.38
C ALA A 281 60.85 -4.74 -7.28
N ARG A 282 60.76 -5.91 -6.66
CA ARG A 282 61.89 -6.85 -6.43
C ARG A 282 61.92 -7.93 -7.51
N VAL A 283 63.03 -8.03 -8.26
CA VAL A 283 63.22 -8.98 -9.35
C VAL A 283 62.90 -10.45 -8.94
N ALA A 284 63.38 -10.86 -7.74
CA ALA A 284 63.17 -12.22 -7.23
C ALA A 284 61.69 -12.58 -6.93
N THR A 285 60.86 -11.60 -6.60
CA THR A 285 59.45 -11.80 -6.14
C THR A 285 58.42 -11.30 -7.14
N THR A 286 58.84 -10.63 -8.23
CA THR A 286 57.92 -10.04 -9.25
C THR A 286 56.98 -11.07 -9.86
N ASN A 287 57.43 -12.30 -10.13
CA ASN A 287 56.55 -13.35 -10.69
C ASN A 287 55.49 -13.81 -9.69
N MET A 288 55.79 -13.83 -8.39
CA MET A 288 54.81 -14.13 -7.33
C MET A 288 53.80 -13.00 -7.19
N ALA A 289 54.26 -11.74 -7.29
CA ALA A 289 53.37 -10.58 -7.26
C ALA A 289 52.43 -10.58 -8.46
N LYS A 290 52.93 -10.89 -9.69
CA LYS A 290 52.10 -11.04 -10.89
C LYS A 290 51.08 -12.17 -10.78
N SER A 291 51.44 -13.30 -10.16
CA SER A 291 50.49 -14.38 -9.92
C SER A 291 49.36 -13.99 -8.98
N ARG A 292 49.66 -13.24 -7.91
CA ARG A 292 48.65 -12.74 -6.97
C ARG A 292 47.81 -11.64 -7.56
N GLN A 293 48.38 -10.77 -8.42
CA GLN A 293 47.63 -9.80 -9.19
C GLN A 293 46.59 -10.48 -10.08
N ARG A 294 46.97 -11.52 -10.81
CA ARG A 294 46.02 -12.29 -11.64
C ARG A 294 44.93 -12.98 -10.83
N LYS A 295 45.23 -13.39 -9.56
CA LYS A 295 44.20 -13.91 -8.66
C LYS A 295 43.22 -12.82 -8.27
N LEU A 296 43.70 -11.61 -7.95
CA LEU A 296 42.89 -10.45 -7.62
C LEU A 296 42.01 -10.03 -8.82
N ASP A 297 42.61 -9.93 -10.01
CA ASP A 297 41.92 -9.56 -11.25
C ASP A 297 40.80 -10.55 -11.66
N LYS A 298 40.88 -11.81 -11.21
CA LYS A 298 39.89 -12.86 -11.48
C LYS A 298 38.87 -13.03 -10.35
N MET A 299 39.07 -12.35 -9.24
CA MET A 299 38.18 -12.48 -8.08
C MET A 299 36.86 -11.72 -8.36
N GLU A 300 35.76 -12.42 -8.34
CA GLU A 300 34.43 -11.81 -8.33
C GLU A 300 34.26 -11.04 -7.02
N MET A 301 34.14 -9.73 -7.12
CA MET A 301 34.00 -8.88 -5.95
C MET A 301 32.58 -8.96 -5.41
N ILE A 302 32.45 -9.31 -4.13
CA ILE A 302 31.16 -9.23 -3.44
C ILE A 302 30.82 -7.77 -3.26
N GLU A 303 29.67 -7.35 -3.71
CA GLU A 303 29.18 -6.01 -3.47
C GLU A 303 28.98 -5.74 -1.97
N LYS A 304 29.38 -4.57 -1.55
CA LYS A 304 29.12 -4.14 -0.16
C LYS A 304 27.62 -4.27 0.10
N PRO A 305 27.20 -4.97 1.17
CA PRO A 305 25.78 -4.96 1.54
C PRO A 305 25.29 -3.52 1.59
N HIS A 306 24.29 -3.19 0.80
CA HIS A 306 23.69 -1.86 0.86
C HIS A 306 23.07 -1.69 2.25
N GLU A 307 23.64 -0.83 3.06
CA GLU A 307 22.93 -0.30 4.21
C GLU A 307 21.76 0.51 3.62
N LYS A 308 20.53 -0.01 3.75
CA LYS A 308 19.35 0.78 3.43
C LYS A 308 19.46 2.07 4.24
N LEU A 309 19.39 3.20 3.57
CA LEU A 309 19.27 4.49 4.23
C LEU A 309 17.94 4.45 4.99
N LYS A 310 18.02 4.10 6.28
CA LYS A 310 16.83 4.16 7.13
C LYS A 310 16.42 5.63 7.23
N PRO A 311 15.15 5.94 7.01
CA PRO A 311 14.68 7.30 7.21
C PRO A 311 14.93 7.69 8.67
N THR A 312 15.21 8.96 8.90
CA THR A 312 15.36 9.52 10.24
C THR A 312 14.40 10.68 10.38
N PHE A 313 13.42 10.55 11.27
CA PHE A 313 12.47 11.61 11.53
C PHE A 313 12.77 12.29 12.87
N LYS A 314 12.76 13.62 12.85
CA LYS A 314 12.93 14.43 14.05
C LYS A 314 12.13 15.73 13.89
N PHE A 315 11.18 15.95 14.79
CA PHE A 315 10.40 17.17 14.82
C PHE A 315 11.08 18.24 15.66
N THR A 316 11.15 19.47 15.12
CA THR A 316 11.72 20.62 15.83
C THR A 316 10.66 21.21 16.76
N GLU A 317 11.04 21.40 18.04
CA GLU A 317 10.12 21.90 19.04
C GLU A 317 10.03 23.43 18.97
N ALA A 318 8.82 23.95 18.80
CA ALA A 318 8.52 25.38 18.92
C ALA A 318 8.44 25.82 20.39
N ARG A 319 8.17 27.11 20.59
CA ARG A 319 7.93 27.71 21.90
C ARG A 319 6.85 26.93 22.67
N THR A 320 7.04 26.82 23.98
CA THR A 320 6.08 26.16 24.89
C THR A 320 4.71 26.86 24.84
N PRO A 321 3.62 26.13 24.48
CA PRO A 321 2.27 26.69 24.41
C PRO A 321 1.62 26.78 25.80
N SER A 322 0.41 27.35 25.86
CA SER A 322 -0.46 27.37 27.05
C SER A 322 -0.76 25.95 27.55
N ARG A 323 -1.33 25.85 28.78
CA ARG A 323 -1.66 24.53 29.37
C ARG A 323 -2.68 23.76 28.53
N PHE A 324 -3.73 24.43 28.09
CA PHE A 324 -4.73 23.84 27.21
C PHE A 324 -4.39 24.18 25.77
N ILE A 325 -4.32 23.13 24.93
CA ILE A 325 -4.09 23.22 23.49
C ILE A 325 -5.41 23.48 22.78
N VAL A 326 -6.44 22.69 23.12
CA VAL A 326 -7.78 22.79 22.58
C VAL A 326 -8.79 22.60 23.68
N GLU A 327 -9.78 23.47 23.74
CA GLU A 327 -11.00 23.28 24.54
C GLU A 327 -12.21 23.32 23.60
N ALA A 328 -12.97 22.24 23.56
CA ALA A 328 -14.20 22.13 22.80
C ALA A 328 -15.39 22.02 23.76
N LYS A 329 -16.42 22.88 23.55
CA LYS A 329 -17.64 22.88 24.36
C LYS A 329 -18.86 22.69 23.46
N ASP A 330 -19.62 21.63 23.74
CA ASP A 330 -20.85 21.26 23.01
C ASP A 330 -20.65 21.25 21.49
N LEU A 331 -19.47 20.79 21.06
CA LEU A 331 -19.04 20.79 19.67
C LEU A 331 -19.85 19.78 18.86
N VAL A 332 -20.45 20.23 17.77
CA VAL A 332 -21.12 19.38 16.77
C VAL A 332 -20.36 19.50 15.45
N LEU A 333 -19.85 18.37 14.99
CA LEU A 333 -19.13 18.26 13.72
C LEU A 333 -20.11 18.00 12.57
N GLY A 334 -19.79 18.48 11.39
CA GLY A 334 -20.57 18.23 10.17
C GLY A 334 -20.26 19.23 9.08
N TYR A 335 -20.95 19.06 7.97
CA TYR A 335 -21.02 20.02 6.85
C TYR A 335 -22.44 20.59 6.78
N ASP A 336 -23.26 20.11 5.85
CA ASP A 336 -24.67 20.52 5.73
C ASP A 336 -25.58 19.83 6.75
N SER A 337 -25.11 18.74 7.36
CA SER A 337 -25.81 17.98 8.39
C SER A 337 -24.86 17.58 9.53
N PRO A 338 -25.38 17.47 10.78
CA PRO A 338 -24.58 17.04 11.92
C PRO A 338 -24.13 15.58 11.77
N LEU A 339 -22.84 15.34 11.97
CA LEU A 339 -22.22 14.00 12.00
C LEU A 339 -22.13 13.46 13.43
N THR A 340 -22.03 14.36 14.42
CA THR A 340 -21.87 13.97 15.83
C THR A 340 -22.95 14.60 16.70
N ARG A 341 -23.19 14.01 17.87
CA ARG A 341 -23.87 14.68 18.98
C ARG A 341 -22.97 15.77 19.57
N PRO A 342 -23.49 16.70 20.40
CA PRO A 342 -22.66 17.67 21.12
C PRO A 342 -21.61 16.97 21.98
N VAL A 343 -20.33 17.31 21.76
CA VAL A 343 -19.19 16.70 22.47
C VAL A 343 -18.39 17.80 23.16
N THR A 344 -17.98 17.53 24.39
CA THR A 344 -17.12 18.42 25.18
C THR A 344 -15.84 17.66 25.55
N PHE A 345 -14.70 18.23 25.17
CA PHE A 345 -13.38 17.65 25.47
C PHE A 345 -12.31 18.73 25.58
N ASN A 346 -11.18 18.36 26.15
CA ASN A 346 -9.98 19.20 26.19
C ASN A 346 -8.74 18.38 25.82
N LEU A 347 -7.77 19.05 25.21
CA LEU A 347 -6.42 18.54 24.96
C LEU A 347 -5.45 19.40 25.75
N GLU A 348 -4.70 18.79 26.65
CA GLU A 348 -3.67 19.46 27.43
C GLU A 348 -2.29 19.36 26.77
N ARG A 349 -1.41 20.30 27.10
CA ARG A 349 -0.03 20.31 26.64
C ARG A 349 0.68 19.02 27.00
N GLY A 350 1.40 18.45 26.02
CA GLY A 350 2.16 17.23 26.13
C GLY A 350 1.33 15.95 26.03
N GLN A 351 -0.02 16.04 25.99
CA GLN A 351 -0.85 14.86 25.78
C GLN A 351 -0.75 14.35 24.35
N LYS A 352 -0.72 13.03 24.22
CA LYS A 352 -0.72 12.30 22.96
C LYS A 352 -2.00 11.49 22.88
N ILE A 353 -2.86 11.82 21.92
CA ILE A 353 -4.20 11.23 21.79
C ILE A 353 -4.32 10.61 20.42
N ALA A 354 -4.77 9.34 20.39
CA ALA A 354 -5.19 8.68 19.16
C ALA A 354 -6.72 8.77 18.99
N ILE A 355 -7.17 8.96 17.75
CA ILE A 355 -8.57 8.92 17.36
C ILE A 355 -8.77 7.69 16.49
N ARG A 356 -9.67 6.81 16.89
CA ARG A 356 -10.07 5.63 16.13
C ARG A 356 -11.55 5.66 15.80
N GLY A 357 -11.95 4.82 14.86
CA GLY A 357 -13.35 4.59 14.46
C GLY A 357 -13.47 4.33 12.97
N VAL A 358 -14.65 3.88 12.55
CA VAL A 358 -14.98 3.52 11.17
C VAL A 358 -14.82 4.73 10.23
N ASN A 359 -14.53 4.48 8.97
CA ASN A 359 -14.39 5.54 7.96
C ASN A 359 -15.73 6.25 7.72
N GLY A 360 -15.66 7.57 7.48
CA GLY A 360 -16.85 8.39 7.23
C GLY A 360 -17.59 8.89 8.46
N LEU A 361 -17.09 8.64 9.68
CA LEU A 361 -17.68 9.15 10.93
C LEU A 361 -17.21 10.56 11.32
N GLY A 362 -16.34 11.16 10.51
CA GLY A 362 -15.93 12.55 10.72
C GLY A 362 -14.58 12.72 11.43
N LYS A 363 -13.67 11.73 11.41
CA LYS A 363 -12.31 11.85 11.97
C LYS A 363 -11.54 13.04 11.38
N THR A 364 -11.41 13.09 10.06
CA THR A 364 -10.79 14.21 9.33
C THR A 364 -11.55 15.51 9.54
N THR A 365 -12.90 15.45 9.60
CA THR A 365 -13.74 16.63 9.89
C THR A 365 -13.45 17.19 11.28
N LEU A 366 -13.24 16.32 12.29
CA LEU A 366 -12.83 16.73 13.63
C LEU A 366 -11.49 17.48 13.58
N LEU A 367 -10.48 16.90 12.92
CA LEU A 367 -9.16 17.55 12.80
C LEU A 367 -9.26 18.90 12.12
N LYS A 368 -9.97 18.99 10.99
CA LYS A 368 -10.16 20.24 10.24
C LYS A 368 -10.97 21.27 11.04
N THR A 369 -11.96 20.85 11.81
CA THR A 369 -12.75 21.75 12.67
C THR A 369 -11.93 22.29 13.83
N ILE A 370 -11.12 21.45 14.48
CA ILE A 370 -10.24 21.90 15.57
C ILE A 370 -9.17 22.87 15.04
N LEU A 371 -8.64 22.64 13.84
CA LEU A 371 -7.68 23.53 13.18
C LEU A 371 -8.32 24.84 12.65
N GLY A 372 -9.65 24.96 12.71
CA GLY A 372 -10.37 26.14 12.20
C GLY A 372 -10.48 26.20 10.67
N ILE A 373 -10.17 25.10 9.97
CA ILE A 373 -10.29 24.99 8.50
C ILE A 373 -11.75 24.88 8.09
N ILE A 374 -12.56 24.16 8.90
CA ILE A 374 -13.99 23.98 8.69
C ILE A 374 -14.72 24.54 9.93
N PRO A 375 -15.77 25.36 9.77
CA PRO A 375 -16.55 25.82 10.91
C PRO A 375 -17.35 24.66 11.52
N PRO A 376 -17.55 24.64 12.85
CA PRO A 376 -18.45 23.68 13.48
C PRO A 376 -19.91 23.97 13.13
N VAL A 377 -20.76 22.93 13.12
CA VAL A 377 -22.22 23.10 12.95
C VAL A 377 -22.83 23.83 14.16
N SER A 378 -22.35 23.49 15.36
CA SER A 378 -22.67 24.21 16.60
C SER A 378 -21.60 23.99 17.66
N GLY A 379 -21.66 24.74 18.78
CA GLY A 379 -20.65 24.69 19.82
C GLY A 379 -19.48 25.62 19.55
N LYS A 380 -18.42 25.50 20.35
CA LYS A 380 -17.22 26.34 20.25
C LYS A 380 -15.96 25.53 20.41
N VAL A 381 -14.94 25.93 19.67
CA VAL A 381 -13.55 25.45 19.83
C VAL A 381 -12.69 26.64 20.19
N GLU A 382 -12.01 26.57 21.32
CA GLU A 382 -11.06 27.59 21.78
C GLU A 382 -9.65 26.99 21.71
N LEU A 383 -8.77 27.67 20.99
CA LEU A 383 -7.36 27.27 20.86
C LEU A 383 -6.54 28.01 21.92
N GLY A 384 -5.54 27.32 22.46
CA GLY A 384 -4.60 27.89 23.40
C GLY A 384 -3.70 28.95 22.76
N GLU A 385 -2.98 29.70 23.61
CA GLU A 385 -2.01 30.69 23.14
C GLU A 385 -0.68 30.05 22.75
N PHE A 386 0.04 30.67 21.81
CA PHE A 386 1.36 30.27 21.31
C PHE A 386 1.39 28.87 20.68
N LEU A 387 0.29 28.48 20.02
CA LEU A 387 0.20 27.24 19.27
C LEU A 387 0.85 27.37 17.90
N GLU A 388 1.73 26.42 17.61
CA GLU A 388 2.35 26.22 16.29
C GLU A 388 1.99 24.81 15.82
N PRO A 389 0.81 24.65 15.17
CA PRO A 389 0.37 23.35 14.72
C PRO A 389 1.14 22.89 13.48
N GLY A 390 1.53 21.62 13.48
CA GLY A 390 1.96 20.90 12.30
C GLY A 390 0.86 19.94 11.86
N TYR A 391 0.27 20.17 10.68
CA TYR A 391 -0.80 19.34 10.15
C TYR A 391 -0.29 18.44 9.03
N PHE A 392 -0.49 17.13 9.19
CA PHE A 392 -0.28 16.14 8.15
C PHE A 392 -1.64 15.74 7.62
N GLU A 393 -1.99 16.28 6.45
CA GLU A 393 -3.28 16.04 5.81
C GLU A 393 -3.30 14.73 5.05
N GLN A 394 -4.45 14.07 5.05
CA GLN A 394 -4.71 12.96 4.15
C GLN A 394 -4.59 13.44 2.69
N GLU A 395 -4.03 12.63 1.81
CA GLU A 395 -3.65 12.99 0.45
C GLU A 395 -4.82 13.58 -0.35
N GLU A 396 -4.75 14.88 -0.67
CA GLU A 396 -5.50 15.47 -1.76
C GLU A 396 -4.64 15.37 -3.04
N ARG A 397 -5.17 14.70 -4.06
CA ARG A 397 -4.49 14.52 -5.35
C ARG A 397 -4.54 15.80 -6.20
N GLU A 398 -4.09 16.91 -5.68
CA GLU A 398 -3.70 18.02 -6.54
C GLU A 398 -2.46 17.64 -7.32
N LYS A 399 -2.47 17.88 -8.64
CA LYS A 399 -1.30 17.64 -9.50
C LYS A 399 -0.22 18.66 -9.17
N ASN A 400 0.59 18.35 -8.15
CA ASN A 400 1.75 19.16 -7.82
C ASN A 400 2.86 18.90 -8.85
N GLU A 401 3.06 19.84 -9.76
CA GLU A 401 4.06 19.76 -10.83
C GLU A 401 5.48 20.16 -10.39
N ASN A 402 5.65 20.66 -9.17
CA ASN A 402 6.95 20.99 -8.63
C ASN A 402 7.79 19.71 -8.41
N THR A 403 9.11 19.83 -8.48
CA THR A 403 9.99 18.78 -7.99
C THR A 403 9.88 18.68 -6.45
N ALA A 404 10.19 17.54 -5.86
CA ALA A 404 10.20 17.39 -4.40
C ALA A 404 11.13 18.43 -3.74
N LEU A 405 12.25 18.74 -4.39
CA LEU A 405 13.17 19.79 -3.96
C LEU A 405 12.49 21.17 -3.95
N ASP A 406 11.89 21.56 -5.08
CA ASP A 406 11.27 22.87 -5.23
C ASP A 406 10.05 23.03 -4.33
N ASP A 407 9.29 21.96 -4.16
CA ASP A 407 8.10 21.91 -3.30
C ASP A 407 8.43 22.19 -1.83
N VAL A 408 9.54 21.65 -1.34
CA VAL A 408 10.03 21.93 0.03
C VAL A 408 10.71 23.31 0.07
N TRP A 409 11.53 23.64 -0.91
CA TRP A 409 12.29 24.90 -0.92
C TRP A 409 11.39 26.14 -1.04
N ASN A 410 10.31 26.06 -1.80
CA ASN A 410 9.33 27.15 -1.90
C ASN A 410 8.67 27.46 -0.56
N GLU A 411 8.47 26.46 0.30
CA GLU A 411 7.90 26.63 1.64
C GLU A 411 8.96 27.15 2.64
N TYR A 412 10.23 26.76 2.46
CA TYR A 412 11.35 27.13 3.32
C TYR A 412 12.47 27.86 2.56
N PRO A 413 12.22 29.07 2.03
CA PRO A 413 13.18 29.79 1.18
C PRO A 413 14.44 30.26 1.92
N GLY A 414 14.43 30.23 3.24
CA GLY A 414 15.61 30.54 4.07
C GLY A 414 16.67 29.44 4.10
N LEU A 415 16.33 28.22 3.69
CA LEU A 415 17.26 27.10 3.64
C LEU A 415 18.07 27.11 2.33
N THR A 416 19.29 26.61 2.41
CA THR A 416 20.12 26.38 1.22
C THR A 416 19.65 25.12 0.48
N ASN A 417 19.97 25.02 -0.82
CA ASN A 417 19.68 23.82 -1.61
C ASN A 417 20.26 22.55 -0.98
N TYR A 418 21.46 22.66 -0.38
CA TYR A 418 22.10 21.53 0.32
C TYR A 418 21.30 21.07 1.54
N GLU A 419 20.81 22.00 2.36
CA GLU A 419 20.02 21.68 3.57
C GLU A 419 18.70 21.01 3.22
N VAL A 420 18.01 21.51 2.19
CA VAL A 420 16.77 20.88 1.71
C VAL A 420 17.02 19.47 1.16
N ARG A 421 18.08 19.28 0.36
CA ARG A 421 18.48 17.94 -0.11
C ARG A 421 18.84 17.01 1.04
N ALA A 422 19.58 17.51 2.03
CA ALA A 422 19.96 16.73 3.20
C ALA A 422 18.72 16.31 4.03
N ALA A 423 17.74 17.20 4.20
CA ALA A 423 16.50 16.90 4.89
C ALA A 423 15.68 15.83 4.15
N LEU A 424 15.50 15.97 2.83
CA LEU A 424 14.80 15.00 1.99
C LEU A 424 15.51 13.63 1.98
N ALA A 425 16.84 13.62 1.86
CA ALA A 425 17.64 12.40 1.95
C ALA A 425 17.54 11.76 3.34
N GLY A 426 17.50 12.57 4.41
CA GLY A 426 17.25 12.11 5.79
C GLY A 426 15.89 11.42 5.93
N CYS A 427 14.88 11.80 5.15
CA CYS A 427 13.59 11.11 5.09
C CYS A 427 13.63 9.81 4.25
N GLY A 428 14.80 9.39 3.76
CA GLY A 428 14.96 8.17 2.96
C GLY A 428 14.61 8.32 1.48
N LEU A 429 14.65 9.58 0.95
CA LEU A 429 14.46 9.84 -0.47
C LEU A 429 15.80 9.83 -1.20
N THR A 430 15.86 9.17 -2.36
CA THR A 430 17.03 9.15 -3.24
C THR A 430 17.17 10.48 -4.00
N ASN A 431 18.34 10.73 -4.59
CA ASN A 431 18.54 11.91 -5.42
C ASN A 431 17.55 11.98 -6.60
N GLU A 432 17.16 10.86 -7.15
CA GLU A 432 16.16 10.78 -8.22
C GLU A 432 14.79 11.22 -7.73
N HIS A 433 14.35 10.73 -6.56
CA HIS A 433 13.09 11.15 -5.94
C HIS A 433 13.08 12.65 -5.63
N ILE A 434 14.22 13.19 -5.15
CA ILE A 434 14.38 14.61 -4.81
C ILE A 434 14.21 15.52 -6.04
N THR A 435 14.66 15.06 -7.21
CA THR A 435 14.57 15.81 -8.47
C THR A 435 13.33 15.49 -9.30
N SER A 436 12.57 14.47 -8.91
CA SER A 436 11.32 14.09 -9.57
C SER A 436 10.17 15.01 -9.15
N LYS A 437 9.19 15.17 -10.06
CA LYS A 437 7.95 15.89 -9.75
C LYS A 437 7.13 15.12 -8.72
N VAL A 438 6.53 15.85 -7.77
CA VAL A 438 5.78 15.23 -6.66
C VAL A 438 4.65 14.32 -7.15
N PHE A 439 3.95 14.67 -8.23
CA PHE A 439 2.87 13.86 -8.78
C PHE A 439 3.33 12.53 -9.41
N VAL A 440 4.64 12.38 -9.71
CA VAL A 440 5.23 11.15 -10.27
C VAL A 440 5.69 10.21 -9.15
N LEU A 441 5.89 10.73 -7.94
CA LEU A 441 6.31 9.95 -6.78
C LEU A 441 5.23 8.94 -6.37
N SER A 442 5.65 7.80 -5.85
CA SER A 442 4.73 6.87 -5.19
C SER A 442 4.07 7.52 -3.96
N GLY A 443 2.92 7.00 -3.53
CA GLY A 443 2.25 7.52 -2.33
C GLY A 443 3.15 7.59 -1.10
N GLY A 444 4.04 6.60 -0.91
CA GLY A 444 5.00 6.57 0.19
C GLY A 444 6.11 7.62 0.06
N GLU A 445 6.62 7.85 -1.13
CA GLU A 445 7.63 8.90 -1.39
C GLU A 445 7.02 10.29 -1.21
N ALA A 446 5.81 10.51 -1.70
CA ALA A 446 5.07 11.75 -1.49
C ALA A 446 4.77 12.01 0.01
N ALA A 447 4.42 10.96 0.77
CA ALA A 447 4.26 11.05 2.22
C ALA A 447 5.57 11.45 2.92
N LYS A 448 6.72 10.90 2.49
CA LYS A 448 8.05 11.27 3.01
C LYS A 448 8.40 12.74 2.72
N VAL A 449 8.02 13.28 1.55
CA VAL A 449 8.17 14.73 1.24
C VAL A 449 7.33 15.58 2.20
N ARG A 450 6.07 15.20 2.45
CA ARG A 450 5.20 15.90 3.40
C ARG A 450 5.71 15.84 4.84
N LEU A 451 6.24 14.67 5.27
CA LEU A 451 6.89 14.52 6.57
C LEU A 451 8.14 15.40 6.67
N CYS A 452 8.94 15.50 5.60
CA CYS A 452 10.09 16.39 5.54
C CYS A 452 9.69 17.85 5.80
N LYS A 453 8.64 18.35 5.13
CA LYS A 453 8.09 19.69 5.39
C LYS A 453 7.69 19.88 6.84
N LEU A 454 7.01 18.90 7.42
CA LEU A 454 6.56 18.95 8.80
C LEU A 454 7.75 18.96 9.79
N MET A 455 8.84 18.27 9.50
CA MET A 455 10.06 18.25 10.30
C MET A 455 10.85 19.56 10.26
N LEU A 456 10.78 20.27 9.13
CA LEU A 456 11.45 21.57 8.96
C LEU A 456 10.71 22.71 9.64
N LYS A 457 9.43 22.50 10.00
CA LYS A 457 8.62 23.45 10.74
C LYS A 457 8.86 23.32 12.24
N ASP A 458 8.99 24.47 12.93
CA ASP A 458 8.95 24.49 14.39
C ASP A 458 7.51 24.25 14.84
N VAL A 459 7.26 23.17 15.58
CA VAL A 459 5.91 22.76 15.99
C VAL A 459 5.87 22.42 17.48
N ASN A 460 4.75 22.69 18.12
CA ASN A 460 4.48 22.27 19.49
C ASN A 460 3.22 21.42 19.62
N TRP A 461 2.50 21.26 18.52
CA TRP A 461 1.32 20.41 18.40
C TRP A 461 1.28 19.76 17.02
N LEU A 462 1.32 18.43 16.97
CA LEU A 462 1.19 17.64 15.74
C LEU A 462 -0.24 17.14 15.59
N VAL A 463 -0.82 17.36 14.43
CA VAL A 463 -2.13 16.86 14.02
C VAL A 463 -1.91 15.98 12.80
N LEU A 464 -2.11 14.67 12.93
CA LEU A 464 -1.73 13.70 11.91
C LEU A 464 -2.95 12.89 11.49
N ASP A 465 -3.30 12.97 10.20
CA ASP A 465 -4.42 12.23 9.62
C ASP A 465 -3.89 11.04 8.80
N GLU A 466 -3.95 9.86 9.40
CA GLU A 466 -3.47 8.58 8.84
C GLU A 466 -2.05 8.63 8.25
N PRO A 467 -1.05 9.08 9.03
CA PRO A 467 0.29 9.32 8.52
C PRO A 467 1.04 8.03 8.13
N THR A 468 0.55 6.87 8.55
CA THR A 468 1.15 5.56 8.25
C THR A 468 0.75 5.02 6.88
N ASN A 469 -0.29 5.57 6.26
CA ASN A 469 -0.74 5.14 4.95
C ASN A 469 0.38 5.32 3.91
N HIS A 470 0.62 4.28 3.13
CA HIS A 470 1.66 4.21 2.10
C HIS A 470 3.11 4.22 2.60
N LEU A 471 3.39 4.34 3.91
CA LEU A 471 4.73 4.22 4.45
C LEU A 471 5.18 2.76 4.48
N ASP A 472 6.45 2.53 4.12
CA ASP A 472 7.09 1.24 4.33
C ASP A 472 7.36 0.99 5.84
N VAL A 473 7.66 -0.25 6.20
CA VAL A 473 7.84 -0.67 7.59
C VAL A 473 8.91 0.14 8.31
N ASP A 474 10.06 0.34 7.66
CA ASP A 474 11.18 1.11 8.25
C ASP A 474 10.77 2.57 8.54
N ALA A 475 9.98 3.20 7.65
CA ALA A 475 9.48 4.55 7.85
C ALA A 475 8.39 4.62 8.93
N LYS A 476 7.51 3.60 9.04
CA LYS A 476 6.51 3.51 10.11
C LYS A 476 7.18 3.42 11.48
N ASP A 477 8.17 2.54 11.63
CA ASP A 477 8.91 2.35 12.88
C ASP A 477 9.64 3.63 13.31
N GLU A 478 10.25 4.31 12.34
CA GLU A 478 10.97 5.54 12.62
C GLU A 478 10.01 6.70 12.95
N LEU A 479 8.86 6.79 12.27
CA LEU A 479 7.82 7.76 12.62
C LEU A 479 7.29 7.52 14.04
N LYS A 480 7.01 6.27 14.39
CA LYS A 480 6.60 5.86 15.74
C LYS A 480 7.64 6.30 16.78
N ARG A 481 8.94 6.06 16.52
CA ARG A 481 10.04 6.49 17.40
C ARG A 481 10.03 8.01 17.55
N ALA A 482 9.96 8.76 16.46
CA ALA A 482 9.98 10.22 16.48
C ALA A 482 8.79 10.81 17.24
N LEU A 483 7.58 10.23 17.08
CA LEU A 483 6.38 10.66 17.81
C LEU A 483 6.46 10.33 19.31
N LYS A 484 7.09 9.22 19.68
CA LYS A 484 7.38 8.89 21.09
C LYS A 484 8.32 9.91 21.74
N GLU A 485 9.37 10.31 21.04
CA GLU A 485 10.39 11.25 21.54
C GLU A 485 9.90 12.70 21.53
N PHE A 486 8.91 13.04 20.70
CA PHE A 486 8.36 14.39 20.62
C PHE A 486 7.69 14.81 21.93
N LYS A 487 8.11 15.97 22.50
CA LYS A 487 7.61 16.46 23.79
C LYS A 487 6.35 17.32 23.68
N GLY A 488 6.00 17.77 22.47
CA GLY A 488 4.77 18.48 22.20
C GLY A 488 3.54 17.57 22.26
N SER A 489 2.37 18.15 22.00
CA SER A 489 1.11 17.42 21.95
C SER A 489 0.91 16.74 20.60
N VAL A 490 0.28 15.57 20.59
CA VAL A 490 -0.03 14.84 19.36
C VAL A 490 -1.50 14.48 19.33
N LEU A 491 -2.15 14.76 18.19
CA LEU A 491 -3.49 14.28 17.86
C LEU A 491 -3.37 13.45 16.59
N LEU A 492 -3.55 12.14 16.72
CA LEU A 492 -3.32 11.16 15.67
C LEU A 492 -4.62 10.47 15.28
N VAL A 493 -4.97 10.48 14.00
CA VAL A 493 -5.94 9.55 13.44
C VAL A 493 -5.18 8.36 12.86
N SER A 494 -5.50 7.14 13.30
CA SER A 494 -4.91 5.92 12.77
C SER A 494 -5.84 4.73 12.96
N HIS A 495 -5.81 3.83 11.99
CA HIS A 495 -6.48 2.52 12.03
C HIS A 495 -5.57 1.40 12.52
N GLU A 496 -4.29 1.65 12.78
CA GLU A 496 -3.28 0.68 13.18
C GLU A 496 -3.04 0.75 14.71
N PRO A 497 -3.69 -0.07 15.55
CA PRO A 497 -3.50 -0.05 17.01
C PRO A 497 -2.05 -0.29 17.41
N GLU A 498 -1.35 -1.20 16.71
CA GLU A 498 0.06 -1.53 16.94
C GLU A 498 1.00 -0.35 16.76
N PHE A 499 0.60 0.64 15.96
CA PHE A 499 1.38 1.85 15.76
C PHE A 499 1.34 2.78 16.97
N TYR A 500 0.20 2.90 17.69
CA TYR A 500 0.01 3.95 18.70
C TYR A 500 -0.22 3.46 20.14
N GLU A 501 -0.72 2.23 20.39
CA GLU A 501 -1.17 1.78 21.72
C GLU A 501 -0.10 1.87 22.82
N ASP A 502 1.17 1.74 22.47
CA ASP A 502 2.29 1.70 23.42
C ASP A 502 2.86 3.09 23.79
N TRP A 503 2.33 4.19 23.22
CA TRP A 503 2.85 5.53 23.48
C TRP A 503 1.82 6.66 23.59
N VAL A 504 0.55 6.42 23.28
CA VAL A 504 -0.49 7.43 23.47
C VAL A 504 -1.04 7.39 24.89
N ASP A 505 -1.43 8.56 25.40
CA ASP A 505 -2.02 8.69 26.74
C ASP A 505 -3.49 8.30 26.77
N LYS A 506 -4.22 8.56 25.66
CA LYS A 506 -5.66 8.30 25.53
C LYS A 506 -6.01 7.90 24.11
N VAL A 507 -7.09 7.13 23.99
CA VAL A 507 -7.71 6.81 22.71
C VAL A 507 -9.14 7.35 22.73
N TRP A 508 -9.49 8.19 21.74
CA TRP A 508 -10.84 8.65 21.50
C TRP A 508 -11.51 7.78 20.45
N ASN A 509 -12.66 7.22 20.80
CA ASN A 509 -13.46 6.46 19.83
C ASN A 509 -14.55 7.39 19.27
N ILE A 510 -14.45 7.74 17.97
CA ILE A 510 -15.41 8.66 17.35
C ILE A 510 -16.81 8.04 17.23
N GLU A 511 -16.93 6.73 17.30
CA GLU A 511 -18.20 6.00 17.30
C GLU A 511 -19.06 6.40 18.50
N ASP A 512 -18.44 6.67 19.65
CA ASP A 512 -19.13 7.16 20.84
C ASP A 512 -19.75 8.56 20.65
N TRP A 513 -19.33 9.29 19.63
CA TRP A 513 -19.75 10.67 19.35
C TRP A 513 -20.74 10.77 18.20
N THR A 514 -20.86 9.75 17.37
CA THR A 514 -21.72 9.77 16.17
C THR A 514 -23.20 9.77 16.51
N THR A 515 -24.00 10.41 15.65
CA THR A 515 -25.45 10.30 15.62
C THR A 515 -25.94 9.20 14.68
N LYS A 516 -25.04 8.66 13.83
CA LYS A 516 -25.37 7.57 12.93
C LYS A 516 -25.50 6.26 13.71
N ILE A 517 -26.49 5.48 13.37
CA ILE A 517 -26.61 4.10 13.82
C ILE A 517 -25.60 3.31 12.98
N ILE A 518 -24.63 2.70 13.64
CA ILE A 518 -23.57 1.89 13.02
C ILE A 518 -24.07 0.46 12.86
#